data_f7efec01d404360e3433f1e784f3fdec
#
_entry.id   f7efec01d404360e3433f1e784f3fdec
#
_cell.length_a   1.000
_cell.length_b   1.000
_cell.length_c   1.000
_cell.angle_alpha   90.00
_cell.angle_beta   90.00
_cell.angle_gamma   90.00
#
_symmetry.space_group_name_H-M   'P 1'
#
loop_
_entity.id
_entity.type
_entity.pdbx_description
1 polymer ?
#
loop_
_entity_poly.entity_id
_entity_poly.type
_entity_poly.pdbx_seq_one_letter_code
_entity_poly.pdbx_strand_id
1 'polypeptide(L)' 'GEIIHITPIEQALLNTLGAKCGQIFTREQLATMLGAGQNSRSVDVQITRLRKKIETDSKNPRYLQTVRGQGYMLLTE' A
#
# COMPACT_ATOMS: atom_id res chain seq x y z
N GLY A 1 0.50 -7.27 -22.92
CA GLY A 1 -0.14 -6.71 -21.77
C GLY A 1 0.08 -5.22 -21.63
N GLU A 2 -0.69 -4.61 -20.77
CA GLU A 2 -0.54 -3.20 -20.49
C GLU A 2 0.64 -2.95 -19.58
N ILE A 3 1.32 -1.83 -19.83
CA ILE A 3 2.41 -1.41 -18.97
C ILE A 3 1.79 -0.67 -17.79
N ILE A 4 2.06 -1.16 -16.57
CA ILE A 4 1.60 -0.52 -15.36
C ILE A 4 2.69 0.42 -14.86
N HIS A 5 2.38 1.70 -14.78
CA HIS A 5 3.32 2.69 -14.27
C HIS A 5 3.18 2.79 -12.76
N ILE A 6 4.23 2.40 -12.05
CA ILE A 6 4.27 2.47 -10.59
C ILE A 6 5.20 3.61 -10.20
N THR A 7 4.69 4.54 -9.39
CA THR A 7 5.50 5.67 -8.93
C THR A 7 6.54 5.19 -7.91
N PRO A 8 7.61 5.97 -7.68
CA PRO A 8 8.59 5.62 -6.64
C PRO A 8 7.98 5.41 -5.26
N ILE A 9 6.97 6.21 -4.90
CA ILE A 9 6.27 6.05 -3.62
C ILE A 9 5.52 4.73 -3.58
N GLU A 10 4.83 4.40 -4.65
CA GLU A 10 4.09 3.13 -4.74
C GLU A 10 5.04 1.93 -4.69
N GLN A 11 6.19 2.06 -5.35
CA GLN A 11 7.20 1.00 -5.33
C GLN A 11 7.75 0.81 -3.91
N ALA A 12 7.99 1.91 -3.19
CA ALA A 12 8.45 1.85 -1.81
C ALA A 12 7.43 1.14 -0.90
N LEU A 13 6.15 1.44 -1.09
CA LEU A 13 5.09 0.76 -0.35
C LEU A 13 5.08 -0.74 -0.63
N LEU A 14 5.14 -1.12 -1.90
CA LEU A 14 5.17 -2.54 -2.27
C LEU A 14 6.39 -3.25 -1.71
N ASN A 15 7.55 -2.63 -1.79
CA ASN A 15 8.78 -3.22 -1.26
C ASN A 15 8.70 -3.45 0.24
N THR A 16 8.18 -2.47 0.97
CA THR A 16 8.07 -2.57 2.42
C THR A 16 7.04 -3.59 2.86
N LEU A 17 5.84 -3.48 2.32
CA LEU A 17 4.77 -4.39 2.66
C LEU A 17 5.07 -5.81 2.18
N GLY A 18 5.69 -5.92 1.00
CA GLY A 18 6.03 -7.20 0.41
C GLY A 18 7.15 -7.92 1.12
N ALA A 19 8.10 -7.20 1.71
CA ALA A 19 9.19 -7.80 2.46
C ALA A 19 8.68 -8.54 3.71
N LYS A 20 7.53 -8.12 4.22
CA LYS A 20 6.91 -8.73 5.40
C LYS A 20 5.43 -8.97 5.15
N CYS A 21 5.14 -9.83 4.18
CA CYS A 21 3.76 -10.17 3.85
C CYS A 21 3.01 -10.67 5.07
N GLY A 22 1.78 -10.18 5.23
CA GLY A 22 0.95 -10.55 6.38
C GLY A 22 1.19 -9.72 7.62
N GLN A 23 2.25 -8.90 7.64
CA GLN A 23 2.49 -8.01 8.76
C GLN A 23 1.69 -6.71 8.59
N ILE A 24 1.07 -6.27 9.67
CA ILE A 24 0.30 -5.03 9.66
C ILE A 24 1.24 -3.84 9.91
N PHE A 25 1.16 -2.85 9.03
CA PHE A 25 1.89 -1.59 9.20
C PHE A 25 0.89 -0.49 9.47
N THR A 26 1.14 0.32 10.50
CA THR A 26 0.26 1.45 10.80
C THR A 26 0.43 2.53 9.73
N ARG A 27 -0.58 3.38 9.59
CA ARG A 27 -0.51 4.50 8.65
C ARG A 27 0.67 5.42 8.98
N GLU A 28 0.92 5.64 10.27
CA GLU A 28 2.04 6.46 10.73
C GLU A 28 3.38 5.83 10.37
N GLN A 29 3.51 4.52 10.52
CA GLN A 29 4.74 3.82 10.13
C GLN A 29 5.00 3.98 8.64
N LEU A 30 3.97 3.81 7.82
CA LEU A 30 4.11 3.96 6.38
C LEU A 30 4.42 5.40 6.00
N ALA A 31 3.80 6.37 6.65
CA ALA A 31 4.06 7.78 6.39
C ALA A 31 5.52 8.14 6.72
N THR A 32 6.02 7.66 7.84
CA THR A 32 7.41 7.87 8.24
C THR A 32 8.38 7.31 7.21
N MET A 33 8.07 6.14 6.68
CA MET A 33 8.90 5.50 5.68
C MET A 33 8.91 6.22 4.34
N LEU A 34 7.78 6.82 3.97
CA LEU A 34 7.69 7.54 2.70
C LEU A 34 8.45 8.85 2.70
N GLY A 35 8.78 9.36 3.89
CA GLY A 35 9.65 10.52 4.02
C GLY A 35 8.95 11.78 4.46
N ALA A 36 9.74 12.89 4.46
CA ALA A 36 9.27 14.19 4.91
C ALA A 36 8.07 14.67 4.06
N GLY A 37 7.10 15.24 4.72
CA GLY A 37 5.92 15.77 4.05
C GLY A 37 4.80 14.76 3.87
N GLN A 38 5.04 13.50 4.18
CA GLN A 38 4.01 12.47 4.09
C GLN A 38 3.30 12.33 5.44
N ASN A 39 2.00 12.07 5.38
CA ASN A 39 1.19 11.85 6.58
C ASN A 39 0.23 10.70 6.34
N SER A 40 -0.59 10.36 7.34
CA SER A 40 -1.53 9.24 7.24
C SER A 40 -2.49 9.38 6.06
N ARG A 41 -2.93 10.59 5.77
CA ARG A 41 -3.83 10.86 4.66
C ARG A 41 -3.15 10.61 3.32
N SER A 42 -1.89 11.01 3.20
CA SER A 42 -1.10 10.73 2.00
C SER A 42 -0.96 9.23 1.77
N VAL A 43 -0.74 8.48 2.84
CA VAL A 43 -0.68 7.02 2.78
C VAL A 43 -1.97 6.45 2.22
N ASP A 44 -3.12 6.90 2.73
CA ASP A 44 -4.41 6.41 2.26
C ASP A 44 -4.61 6.66 0.76
N VAL A 45 -4.22 7.85 0.30
CA VAL A 45 -4.30 8.19 -1.12
C VAL A 45 -3.42 7.26 -1.95
N GLN A 46 -2.18 7.04 -1.51
CA GLN A 46 -1.25 6.19 -2.24
C GLN A 46 -1.71 4.74 -2.27
N ILE A 47 -2.24 4.24 -1.16
CA ILE A 47 -2.79 2.88 -1.09
C ILE A 47 -3.96 2.73 -2.07
N THR A 48 -4.86 3.71 -2.12
CA THR A 48 -6.00 3.68 -3.04
C THR A 48 -5.54 3.63 -4.49
N ARG A 49 -4.54 4.44 -4.84
CA ARG A 49 -3.98 4.45 -6.19
C ARG A 49 -3.31 3.13 -6.54
N LEU A 50 -2.55 2.59 -5.60
CA LEU A 50 -1.84 1.33 -5.81
C LEU A 50 -2.83 0.18 -6.02
N ARG A 51 -3.92 0.13 -5.25
CA ARG A 51 -4.96 -0.88 -5.43
C ARG A 51 -5.51 -0.89 -6.85
N LYS A 52 -5.74 0.29 -7.42
CA LYS A 52 -6.25 0.39 -8.79
C LYS A 52 -5.29 -0.21 -9.80
N LYS A 53 -4.02 -0.27 -9.47
CA LYS A 53 -2.98 -0.80 -10.37
C LYS A 53 -2.75 -2.29 -10.21
N ILE A 54 -2.84 -2.81 -9.00
CA ILE A 54 -2.47 -4.20 -8.73
C ILE A 54 -3.66 -5.12 -8.47
N GLU A 55 -4.82 -4.58 -8.09
CA GLU A 55 -6.00 -5.39 -7.81
C GLU A 55 -6.89 -5.47 -9.02
N THR A 56 -7.47 -6.63 -9.24
CA THR A 56 -8.47 -6.81 -10.28
C THR A 56 -9.73 -6.00 -9.95
N ASP A 57 -10.11 -6.00 -8.68
CA ASP A 57 -11.23 -5.22 -8.18
C ASP A 57 -10.77 -4.43 -6.96
N SER A 58 -10.57 -3.12 -7.16
CA SER A 58 -10.07 -2.26 -6.08
C SER A 58 -11.04 -2.10 -4.92
N LYS A 59 -12.31 -2.39 -5.13
CA LYS A 59 -13.31 -2.33 -4.05
C LYS A 59 -13.27 -3.56 -3.16
N ASN A 60 -12.78 -4.68 -3.69
CA ASN A 60 -12.61 -5.93 -2.96
C ASN A 60 -11.15 -6.37 -3.11
N PRO A 61 -10.22 -5.64 -2.48
CA PRO A 61 -8.80 -5.93 -2.67
C PRO A 61 -8.43 -7.30 -2.12
N ARG A 62 -7.63 -8.01 -2.89
CA ARG A 62 -7.21 -9.38 -2.56
C ARG A 62 -5.84 -9.38 -1.90
N TYR A 63 -4.97 -8.50 -2.34
CA TYR A 63 -3.57 -8.48 -1.89
C TYR A 63 -3.32 -7.37 -0.87
N LEU A 64 -3.71 -6.16 -1.19
CA LEU A 64 -3.46 -5.00 -0.34
C LEU A 64 -4.68 -4.77 0.55
N GLN A 65 -4.61 -5.29 1.76
CA GLN A 65 -5.72 -5.30 2.69
C GLN A 65 -5.68 -4.13 3.66
N THR A 66 -6.85 -3.61 4.02
CA THR A 66 -6.99 -2.66 5.11
C THR A 66 -7.34 -3.44 6.37
N VAL A 67 -6.57 -3.20 7.43
CA VAL A 67 -6.87 -3.77 8.73
C VAL A 67 -7.48 -2.66 9.57
N ARG A 68 -8.77 -2.73 9.77
CA ARG A 68 -9.55 -1.67 10.40
C ARG A 68 -9.00 -1.30 11.76
N GLY A 69 -8.76 0.00 11.98
CA GLY A 69 -8.23 0.50 13.23
C GLY A 69 -6.74 0.22 13.46
N GLN A 70 -6.07 -0.44 12.53
CA GLN A 70 -4.65 -0.78 12.68
C GLN A 70 -3.80 -0.26 11.53
N GLY A 71 -4.16 -0.53 10.30
CA GLY A 71 -3.37 -0.07 9.16
C GLY A 71 -3.58 -0.91 7.92
N TYR A 72 -2.47 -1.23 7.26
CA TYR A 72 -2.49 -1.97 6.00
C TYR A 72 -1.53 -3.14 6.05
N MET A 73 -1.82 -4.16 5.24
CA MET A 73 -0.91 -5.28 5.06
C MET A 73 -1.00 -5.79 3.63
N LEU A 74 0.05 -6.42 3.16
CA LEU A 74 0.08 -7.06 1.85
C LEU A 74 0.05 -8.57 2.05
N LEU A 75 -0.83 -9.22 1.32
CA LEU A 75 -0.93 -10.67 1.31
C LEU A 75 -0.46 -11.17 -0.05
N THR A 76 0.21 -12.32 -0.06
CA THR A 76 0.54 -13.03 -1.28
C THR A 76 -0.08 -14.41 -1.19
N GLU A 77 -0.46 -14.93 -2.33
CA GLU A 77 -0.95 -16.30 -2.37
C GLU A 77 0.18 -17.29 -2.37
#